data_41c445027fdedcb616fe43ca33eb576d
#
_entry.id   41c445027fdedcb616fe43ca33eb576d
#
_cell.length_a   1.000
_cell.length_b   1.000
_cell.length_c   1.000
_cell.angle_alpha   90.00
_cell.angle_beta   90.00
_cell.angle_gamma   90.00
#
_symmetry.space_group_name_H-M   'P 1'
#
loop_
_entity.id
_entity.type
_entity.pdbx_description
1 polymer ?
#
loop_
_entity_poly.entity_id
_entity_poly.type
_entity_poly.pdbx_seq_one_letter_code
_entity_poly.pdbx_strand_id
1 'polypeptide(L)'
;EYITNIIAAKTTPAIDSVSWKIDADKNGIQFYVSTKDVTNKTVYYKWDCEQVWENRAYLESFYKYLGGLNMQVRDSADQIYRCWRSNSIAGIFIGSSAKLNSDIIENEKLYFVAKGSDKFNARYSVLVKQSSLTKDAYEYWQQLKQMTELGGSVFDVQPTQLYGNINCITNPSLPVIGFISASEVTTKRIFIDQSQLIFYTVPNLANCDVKSIPGHPDSFNLYFNVRKYVPI
;
A
#
# COMPACT_ATOMS: atom_id res chain seq x y z
N GLU A 1 14.03 -31.14 -6.72
CA GLU A 1 12.61 -31.26 -6.33
C GLU A 1 12.44 -30.74 -4.92
N TYR A 2 11.30 -30.06 -4.64
CA TYR A 2 11.02 -29.43 -3.37
C TYR A 2 9.70 -29.91 -2.81
N ILE A 3 9.61 -30.08 -1.49
CA ILE A 3 8.43 -30.54 -0.78
C ILE A 3 8.21 -29.72 0.49
N THR A 4 6.97 -29.58 0.87
CA THR A 4 6.55 -29.11 2.20
C THR A 4 5.68 -30.16 2.89
N ASN A 5 5.56 -30.10 4.19
CA ASN A 5 4.59 -30.91 4.92
C ASN A 5 3.16 -30.51 4.51
N ILE A 6 2.20 -31.37 4.79
CA ILE A 6 0.77 -31.06 4.58
C ILE A 6 0.42 -29.81 5.40
N ILE A 7 -0.12 -28.80 4.71
CA ILE A 7 -0.50 -27.53 5.31
C ILE A 7 -2.01 -27.50 5.48
N ALA A 8 -2.48 -27.41 6.73
CA ALA A 8 -3.88 -27.20 7.02
C ALA A 8 -4.28 -25.76 6.70
N ALA A 9 -5.32 -25.58 5.90
CA ALA A 9 -5.91 -24.26 5.65
C ALA A 9 -6.53 -23.69 6.94
N LYS A 10 -6.22 -22.43 7.24
CA LYS A 10 -6.78 -21.69 8.37
C LYS A 10 -7.99 -20.86 7.95
N THR A 11 -9.05 -20.86 8.73
CA THR A 11 -10.12 -19.87 8.62
C THR A 11 -9.65 -18.54 9.17
N THR A 12 -10.15 -17.45 8.60
CA THR A 12 -9.75 -16.09 9.01
C THR A 12 -11.00 -15.31 9.41
N PRO A 13 -11.05 -14.76 10.62
CA PRO A 13 -12.16 -13.92 11.04
C PRO A 13 -12.22 -12.63 10.22
N ALA A 14 -13.40 -12.00 10.19
CA ALA A 14 -13.59 -10.73 9.52
C ALA A 14 -12.79 -9.63 10.22
N ILE A 15 -12.33 -8.64 9.45
CA ILE A 15 -11.71 -7.42 9.99
C ILE A 15 -12.80 -6.56 10.64
N ASP A 16 -12.67 -6.25 11.91
CA ASP A 16 -13.63 -5.38 12.62
C ASP A 16 -13.57 -3.95 12.06
N SER A 17 -12.40 -3.36 12.07
CA SER A 17 -12.22 -2.01 11.57
C SER A 17 -10.85 -1.78 10.93
N VAL A 18 -10.84 -0.90 9.94
CA VAL A 18 -9.63 -0.24 9.45
C VAL A 18 -9.83 1.24 9.71
N SER A 19 -8.89 1.87 10.38
CA SER A 19 -8.98 3.27 10.78
C SER A 19 -7.67 4.00 10.46
N TRP A 20 -7.71 5.31 10.56
CA TRP A 20 -6.54 6.17 10.39
C TRP A 20 -6.58 7.34 11.35
N LYS A 21 -5.41 7.85 11.70
CA LYS A 21 -5.26 9.04 12.54
C LYS A 21 -4.16 9.93 11.97
N ILE A 22 -4.35 11.23 12.10
CA ILE A 22 -3.29 12.20 11.83
C ILE A 22 -2.27 12.08 12.95
N ASP A 23 -1.03 11.77 12.60
CA ASP A 23 0.10 11.76 13.50
C ASP A 23 0.84 13.10 13.34
N ALA A 24 0.54 14.05 14.23
CA ALA A 24 1.10 15.40 14.17
C ALA A 24 2.62 15.39 14.37
N ASP A 25 3.14 14.51 15.21
CA ASP A 25 4.56 14.42 15.54
C ASP A 25 5.38 13.89 14.36
N LYS A 26 4.84 12.90 13.65
CA LYS A 26 5.44 12.32 12.45
C LYS A 26 5.06 13.04 11.17
N ASN A 27 4.17 14.01 11.25
CA ASN A 27 3.75 14.82 10.13
C ASN A 27 3.14 13.99 8.98
N GLY A 28 2.15 13.15 9.31
CA GLY A 28 1.52 12.25 8.36
C GLY A 28 0.26 11.55 8.87
N ILE A 29 -0.14 10.51 8.19
CA ILE A 29 -1.30 9.68 8.51
C ILE A 29 -0.84 8.27 8.84
N GLN A 30 -1.16 7.80 10.04
CA GLN A 30 -0.94 6.43 10.47
C GLN A 30 -2.21 5.62 10.31
N PHE A 31 -2.10 4.45 9.67
CA PHE A 31 -3.19 3.50 9.48
C PHE A 31 -3.15 2.40 10.55
N TYR A 32 -4.34 1.93 10.92
CA TYR A 32 -4.54 0.93 11.96
C TYR A 32 -5.56 -0.11 11.51
N VAL A 33 -5.44 -1.31 12.06
CA VAL A 33 -6.42 -2.39 11.90
C VAL A 33 -6.83 -2.91 13.27
N SER A 34 -8.11 -3.27 13.41
CA SER A 34 -8.62 -4.01 14.57
C SER A 34 -9.35 -5.25 14.10
N THR A 35 -9.15 -6.35 14.81
CA THR A 35 -9.79 -7.63 14.54
C THR A 35 -10.00 -8.40 15.83
N LYS A 36 -11.02 -9.24 15.83
CA LYS A 36 -11.28 -10.18 16.93
C LYS A 36 -11.74 -11.52 16.38
N ASP A 37 -11.36 -12.56 17.05
CA ASP A 37 -11.92 -13.88 16.84
C ASP A 37 -12.78 -14.31 18.04
N VAL A 38 -14.10 -14.20 17.90
CA VAL A 38 -15.04 -14.60 18.95
C VAL A 38 -14.99 -16.09 19.27
N THR A 39 -14.38 -16.89 18.39
CA THR A 39 -14.21 -18.34 18.61
C THR A 39 -12.91 -18.67 19.34
N ASN A 40 -12.02 -17.69 19.55
CA ASN A 40 -10.71 -17.81 20.18
C ASN A 40 -9.83 -18.93 19.56
N LYS A 41 -9.91 -19.10 18.24
CA LYS A 41 -9.13 -20.10 17.50
C LYS A 41 -7.97 -19.52 16.72
N THR A 42 -8.01 -18.21 16.46
CA THR A 42 -7.06 -17.52 15.63
C THR A 42 -6.30 -16.48 16.46
N VAL A 43 -5.04 -16.73 16.70
CA VAL A 43 -4.20 -15.86 17.54
C VAL A 43 -3.06 -15.17 16.79
N TYR A 44 -2.84 -15.52 15.51
CA TYR A 44 -1.77 -14.98 14.69
C TYR A 44 -2.32 -14.48 13.36
N TYR A 45 -1.98 -13.25 13.00
CA TYR A 45 -2.50 -12.57 11.84
C TYR A 45 -1.38 -11.95 11.00
N LYS A 46 -1.62 -11.89 9.70
CA LYS A 46 -0.83 -11.11 8.74
C LYS A 46 -1.78 -10.23 7.95
N TRP A 47 -1.35 -9.00 7.69
CA TRP A 47 -2.07 -8.07 6.85
C TRP A 47 -1.23 -7.67 5.64
N ASP A 48 -1.85 -7.67 4.48
CA ASP A 48 -1.31 -7.10 3.26
C ASP A 48 -2.19 -5.91 2.86
N CYS A 49 -1.57 -4.83 2.39
CA CYS A 49 -2.27 -3.59 2.09
C CYS A 49 -2.04 -3.18 0.64
N GLU A 50 -3.15 -2.92 -0.06
CA GLU A 50 -3.15 -2.36 -1.41
C GLU A 50 -3.79 -0.98 -1.38
N GLN A 51 -3.12 0.00 -1.95
CA GLN A 51 -3.59 1.36 -2.01
C GLN A 51 -3.93 1.77 -3.44
N VAL A 52 -4.97 2.57 -3.57
CA VAL A 52 -5.38 3.20 -4.83
C VAL A 52 -5.72 4.65 -4.53
N TRP A 53 -5.26 5.55 -5.35
CA TRP A 53 -5.57 6.97 -5.17
C TRP A 53 -5.85 7.67 -6.49
N GLU A 54 -6.72 8.65 -6.40
CA GLU A 54 -7.06 9.56 -7.49
C GLU A 54 -6.15 10.77 -7.43
N ASN A 55 -5.48 11.05 -8.53
CA ASN A 55 -4.78 12.30 -8.75
C ASN A 55 -5.60 13.18 -9.68
N ARG A 56 -5.65 14.46 -9.37
CA ARG A 56 -6.24 15.48 -10.25
C ARG A 56 -5.16 16.45 -10.68
N ALA A 57 -5.13 16.74 -11.97
CA ALA A 57 -4.29 17.83 -12.48
C ALA A 57 -4.71 19.16 -11.84
N TYR A 58 -3.78 20.09 -11.70
CA TYR A 58 -4.08 21.42 -11.14
C TYR A 58 -5.08 22.20 -11.99
N LEU A 59 -4.97 22.06 -13.32
CA LEU A 59 -5.88 22.68 -14.26
C LEU A 59 -6.61 21.61 -15.08
N GLU A 60 -7.91 21.80 -15.25
CA GLU A 60 -8.71 20.98 -16.14
C GLU A 60 -8.53 21.46 -17.59
N SER A 61 -8.18 20.53 -18.49
CA SER A 61 -8.02 20.83 -19.92
C SER A 61 -9.22 20.34 -20.70
N PHE A 62 -9.95 21.27 -21.29
CA PHE A 62 -11.13 21.00 -22.11
C PHE A 62 -10.78 20.74 -23.57
N TYR A 63 -9.57 21.05 -24.00
CA TYR A 63 -9.15 20.95 -25.39
C TYR A 63 -7.93 20.10 -25.56
N LYS A 64 -7.84 19.42 -26.70
CA LYS A 64 -6.63 18.77 -27.16
C LYS A 64 -6.14 19.43 -28.44
N TYR A 65 -4.84 19.63 -28.54
CA TYR A 65 -4.17 20.23 -29.68
C TYR A 65 -3.81 19.18 -30.72
N LEU A 66 -4.24 19.38 -31.96
CA LEU A 66 -4.02 18.46 -33.08
C LEU A 66 -2.93 18.90 -34.06
N GLY A 67 -2.35 20.06 -33.83
CA GLY A 67 -1.32 20.66 -34.69
C GLY A 67 -1.81 21.85 -35.49
N GLY A 68 -0.90 22.76 -35.86
CA GLY A 68 -1.24 24.02 -36.58
C GLY A 68 -2.12 24.93 -35.72
N LEU A 69 -3.31 25.24 -36.19
CA LEU A 69 -4.35 26.00 -35.46
C LEU A 69 -5.53 25.12 -35.04
N ASN A 70 -5.38 23.80 -35.15
CA ASN A 70 -6.47 22.88 -34.89
C ASN A 70 -6.54 22.49 -33.41
N MET A 71 -7.66 22.81 -32.79
CA MET A 71 -7.99 22.37 -31.41
C MET A 71 -9.33 21.61 -31.46
N GLN A 72 -9.39 20.55 -30.69
CA GLN A 72 -10.58 19.72 -30.50
C GLN A 72 -11.00 19.70 -29.05
N VAL A 73 -12.29 19.74 -28.77
CA VAL A 73 -12.83 19.52 -27.43
C VAL A 73 -12.54 18.07 -27.02
N ARG A 74 -12.02 17.88 -25.81
CA ARG A 74 -11.82 16.55 -25.25
C ARG A 74 -13.16 15.91 -24.92
N ASP A 75 -13.29 14.65 -25.27
CA ASP A 75 -14.38 13.82 -24.78
C ASP A 75 -13.98 13.11 -23.46
N SER A 76 -14.89 12.34 -22.92
CA SER A 76 -14.66 11.61 -21.66
C SER A 76 -13.53 10.57 -21.74
N ALA A 77 -13.25 10.04 -22.95
CA ALA A 77 -12.18 9.06 -23.17
C ALA A 77 -10.81 9.73 -23.26
N ASP A 78 -10.78 10.98 -23.73
CA ASP A 78 -9.56 11.78 -23.90
C ASP A 78 -9.23 12.64 -22.66
N GLN A 79 -10.01 12.54 -21.58
CA GLN A 79 -9.82 13.38 -20.42
C GLN A 79 -8.51 13.03 -19.68
N ILE A 80 -7.74 14.05 -19.28
CA ILE A 80 -6.44 13.94 -18.60
C ILE A 80 -6.44 14.62 -17.22
N TYR A 81 -7.59 15.10 -16.78
CA TYR A 81 -7.73 15.77 -15.49
C TYR A 81 -7.65 14.81 -14.31
N ARG A 82 -8.16 13.59 -14.47
CA ARG A 82 -8.18 12.56 -13.42
C ARG A 82 -7.39 11.35 -13.86
N CYS A 83 -6.57 10.86 -12.97
CA CYS A 83 -5.91 9.57 -13.15
C CYS A 83 -5.87 8.78 -11.84
N TRP A 84 -5.79 7.47 -11.96
CA TRP A 84 -5.74 6.55 -10.83
C TRP A 84 -4.38 5.87 -10.81
N ARG A 85 -3.84 5.76 -9.62
CA ARG A 85 -2.62 5.02 -9.36
C ARG A 85 -2.88 3.97 -8.30
N SER A 86 -2.16 2.86 -8.37
CA SER A 86 -2.23 1.79 -7.39
C SER A 86 -0.83 1.31 -7.03
N ASN A 87 -0.69 0.82 -5.81
CA ASN A 87 0.54 0.23 -5.33
C ASN A 87 0.24 -0.72 -4.18
N SER A 88 0.97 -1.84 -4.08
CA SER A 88 1.02 -2.65 -2.86
C SER A 88 2.00 -2.03 -1.89
N ILE A 89 1.62 -2.00 -0.61
CA ILE A 89 2.48 -1.41 0.42
C ILE A 89 3.50 -2.45 0.84
N ALA A 90 4.76 -2.12 0.62
CA ALA A 90 5.87 -2.94 1.10
C ALA A 90 5.96 -2.81 2.63
N GLY A 91 6.02 -3.95 3.31
CA GLY A 91 6.12 -4.05 4.77
C GLY A 91 5.57 -5.37 5.26
N ILE A 92 6.03 -5.82 6.43
CA ILE A 92 5.57 -7.04 7.08
C ILE A 92 4.67 -6.65 8.25
N PHE A 93 3.35 -6.67 8.01
CA PHE A 93 2.36 -6.33 9.03
C PHE A 93 1.83 -7.63 9.63
N ILE A 94 2.24 -7.93 10.84
CA ILE A 94 1.83 -9.11 11.60
C ILE A 94 1.43 -8.71 13.01
N GLY A 95 0.48 -9.43 13.58
CA GLY A 95 0.02 -9.23 14.95
C GLY A 95 -0.34 -10.55 15.62
N SER A 96 -0.36 -10.52 16.94
CA SER A 96 -0.68 -11.69 17.74
C SER A 96 -1.44 -11.33 19.01
N SER A 97 -2.49 -12.08 19.30
CA SER A 97 -3.25 -12.05 20.54
C SER A 97 -2.79 -13.16 21.52
N ALA A 98 -1.79 -13.98 21.16
CA ALA A 98 -1.36 -15.13 21.95
C ALA A 98 -0.97 -14.84 23.42
N LYS A 99 -0.62 -13.59 23.72
CA LYS A 99 -0.29 -13.11 25.08
C LYS A 99 -1.43 -12.34 25.75
N LEU A 100 -2.57 -12.21 25.08
CA LEU A 100 -3.74 -11.51 25.58
C LEU A 100 -4.74 -12.50 26.17
N ASN A 101 -5.62 -12.04 27.04
CA ASN A 101 -6.65 -12.88 27.66
C ASN A 101 -7.79 -13.25 26.70
N SER A 102 -7.85 -12.60 25.54
CA SER A 102 -8.85 -12.82 24.49
C SER A 102 -8.23 -12.55 23.13
N ASP A 103 -8.77 -13.17 22.09
CA ASP A 103 -8.32 -12.96 20.71
C ASP A 103 -8.86 -11.63 20.13
N ILE A 104 -8.41 -10.54 20.74
CA ILE A 104 -8.75 -9.18 20.34
C ILE A 104 -7.46 -8.42 20.08
N ILE A 105 -7.33 -7.89 18.87
CA ILE A 105 -6.26 -6.98 18.48
C ILE A 105 -6.90 -5.64 18.17
N GLU A 106 -6.54 -4.60 18.92
CA GLU A 106 -7.08 -3.26 18.74
C GLU A 106 -5.99 -2.29 18.28
N ASN A 107 -6.29 -1.54 17.22
CA ASN A 107 -5.44 -0.48 16.70
C ASN A 107 -3.99 -0.94 16.42
N GLU A 108 -3.83 -2.13 15.84
CA GLU A 108 -2.51 -2.58 15.37
C GLU A 108 -2.04 -1.66 14.25
N LYS A 109 -0.80 -1.20 14.36
CA LYS A 109 -0.21 -0.27 13.40
C LYS A 109 0.11 -0.97 12.09
N LEU A 110 -0.41 -0.45 11.01
CA LEU A 110 -0.04 -0.88 9.66
C LEU A 110 1.08 0.02 9.13
N TYR A 111 0.77 0.93 8.27
CA TYR A 111 1.75 1.77 7.59
C TYR A 111 1.45 3.25 7.81
N PHE A 112 2.44 4.05 7.48
CA PHE A 112 2.40 5.50 7.59
C PHE A 112 2.52 6.14 6.21
N VAL A 113 1.77 7.20 5.98
CA VAL A 113 1.88 8.03 4.77
C VAL A 113 2.23 9.45 5.18
N ALA A 114 3.38 9.92 4.71
CA ALA A 114 3.88 11.24 5.05
C ALA A 114 3.00 12.37 4.49
N LYS A 115 2.96 13.49 5.20
CA LYS A 115 2.36 14.74 4.74
C LYS A 115 3.02 15.19 3.45
N GLY A 116 2.23 15.74 2.53
CA GLY A 116 2.73 16.18 1.24
C GLY A 116 2.81 15.07 0.19
N SER A 117 2.37 13.84 0.53
CA SER A 117 2.20 12.79 -0.46
C SER A 117 1.09 13.16 -1.47
N ASP A 118 1.33 12.91 -2.75
CA ASP A 118 0.35 13.07 -3.83
C ASP A 118 -0.89 12.18 -3.66
N LYS A 119 -0.78 11.14 -2.85
CA LYS A 119 -1.85 10.17 -2.60
C LYS A 119 -3.13 10.76 -2.04
N PHE A 120 -3.04 11.91 -1.38
CA PHE A 120 -4.19 12.58 -0.78
C PHE A 120 -4.70 13.78 -1.61
N ASN A 121 -4.33 13.84 -2.89
CA ASN A 121 -4.72 14.94 -3.78
C ASN A 121 -6.25 15.02 -3.98
N ALA A 122 -6.93 13.88 -4.07
CA ALA A 122 -8.39 13.84 -4.23
C ALA A 122 -9.02 12.77 -3.34
N ARG A 123 -8.97 11.53 -3.76
CA ARG A 123 -9.50 10.39 -3.00
C ARG A 123 -8.46 9.30 -2.87
N TYR A 124 -8.28 8.83 -1.68
CA TYR A 124 -7.41 7.72 -1.33
C TYR A 124 -8.23 6.53 -0.86
N SER A 125 -7.80 5.33 -1.21
CA SER A 125 -8.41 4.09 -0.77
C SER A 125 -7.34 3.09 -0.37
N VAL A 126 -7.58 2.36 0.71
CA VAL A 126 -6.79 1.20 1.09
C VAL A 126 -7.68 -0.04 1.21
N LEU A 127 -7.22 -1.13 0.61
CA LEU A 127 -7.75 -2.47 0.80
C LEU A 127 -6.80 -3.22 1.73
N VAL A 128 -7.26 -3.56 2.92
CA VAL A 128 -6.54 -4.42 3.86
C VAL A 128 -7.02 -5.85 3.65
N LYS A 129 -6.09 -6.76 3.45
CA LYS A 129 -6.30 -8.21 3.33
C LYS A 129 -5.73 -8.87 4.57
N GLN A 130 -6.55 -9.60 5.29
CA GLN A 130 -6.19 -10.30 6.52
C GLN A 130 -6.13 -11.80 6.27
N SER A 131 -5.06 -12.43 6.73
CA SER A 131 -4.86 -13.88 6.73
C SER A 131 -4.48 -14.36 8.13
N SER A 132 -5.04 -15.50 8.52
CA SER A 132 -4.65 -16.21 9.74
C SER A 132 -3.38 -17.02 9.51
N LEU A 133 -2.47 -16.98 10.47
CA LEU A 133 -1.22 -17.72 10.42
C LEU A 133 -1.23 -18.88 11.40
N THR A 134 -0.41 -19.90 11.11
CA THR A 134 0.07 -20.84 12.12
C THR A 134 1.14 -20.17 12.98
N LYS A 135 1.46 -20.75 14.13
CA LYS A 135 2.53 -20.26 14.98
C LYS A 135 3.86 -20.22 14.22
N ASP A 136 4.20 -21.28 13.52
CA ASP A 136 5.46 -21.39 12.76
C ASP A 136 5.53 -20.34 11.62
N ALA A 137 4.40 -20.10 10.93
CA ALA A 137 4.31 -19.05 9.92
C ALA A 137 4.51 -17.65 10.53
N TYR A 138 3.91 -17.41 11.69
CA TYR A 138 4.07 -16.13 12.40
C TYR A 138 5.52 -15.91 12.83
N GLU A 139 6.16 -16.92 13.41
CA GLU A 139 7.57 -16.87 13.82
C GLU A 139 8.50 -16.62 12.62
N TYR A 140 8.23 -17.28 11.49
CA TYR A 140 8.97 -17.03 10.25
C TYR A 140 8.84 -15.57 9.79
N TRP A 141 7.62 -15.05 9.71
CA TRP A 141 7.39 -13.65 9.32
C TRP A 141 7.97 -12.65 10.33
N GLN A 142 7.96 -12.98 11.61
CA GLN A 142 8.56 -12.16 12.66
C GLN A 142 10.09 -12.08 12.51
N GLN A 143 10.74 -13.20 12.26
CA GLN A 143 12.18 -13.23 11.99
C GLN A 143 12.52 -12.46 10.72
N LEU A 144 11.76 -12.65 9.64
CA LEU A 144 11.95 -11.91 8.39
C LEU A 144 11.77 -10.40 8.59
N LYS A 145 10.78 -10.00 9.38
CA LYS A 145 10.57 -8.60 9.75
C LYS A 145 11.75 -8.01 10.50
N GLN A 146 12.29 -8.74 11.48
CA GLN A 146 13.48 -8.33 12.22
C GLN A 146 14.70 -8.16 11.30
N MET A 147 14.90 -9.08 10.37
CA MET A 147 16.01 -9.01 9.41
C MET A 147 15.87 -7.82 8.43
N THR A 148 14.67 -7.49 8.02
CA THR A 148 14.45 -6.48 6.97
C THR A 148 14.21 -5.07 7.50
N GLU A 149 13.58 -4.93 8.66
CA GLU A 149 13.18 -3.63 9.20
C GLU A 149 14.11 -3.14 10.32
N LEU A 150 14.77 -4.05 11.05
CA LEU A 150 15.67 -3.71 12.15
C LEU A 150 17.15 -3.82 11.79
N GLY A 151 17.47 -4.23 10.57
CA GLY A 151 18.84 -4.44 10.08
C GLY A 151 19.66 -3.17 9.91
N GLY A 152 19.77 -2.36 10.95
CA GLY A 152 20.54 -1.09 10.93
C GLY A 152 21.53 -0.92 12.07
N SER A 153 21.50 -1.75 13.10
CA SER A 153 22.45 -1.69 14.21
C SER A 153 23.51 -2.79 14.11
N VAL A 154 24.77 -2.40 14.15
CA VAL A 154 25.93 -3.33 14.19
C VAL A 154 25.93 -4.20 15.45
N PHE A 155 25.07 -3.89 16.42
CA PHE A 155 24.95 -4.59 17.71
C PHE A 155 23.75 -5.52 17.80
N ASP A 156 22.86 -5.53 16.80
CA ASP A 156 21.75 -6.47 16.81
C ASP A 156 22.23 -7.87 16.45
N VAL A 157 21.87 -8.83 17.29
CA VAL A 157 22.10 -10.25 17.02
C VAL A 157 21.33 -10.61 15.77
N GLN A 158 22.02 -10.67 14.65
CA GLN A 158 21.40 -11.13 13.41
C GLN A 158 20.94 -12.57 13.58
N PRO A 159 19.67 -12.88 13.32
CA PRO A 159 19.21 -14.27 13.32
C PRO A 159 20.02 -15.03 12.26
N THR A 160 20.73 -16.03 12.72
CA THR A 160 21.79 -16.71 11.97
C THR A 160 21.31 -17.47 10.75
N GLN A 161 20.04 -17.83 10.67
CA GLN A 161 19.44 -18.48 9.49
C GLN A 161 17.91 -18.40 9.55
N LEU A 162 17.29 -18.02 8.45
CA LEU A 162 15.85 -18.06 8.28
C LEU A 162 15.45 -19.42 7.67
N TYR A 163 14.83 -20.27 8.47
CA TYR A 163 14.33 -21.56 8.00
C TYR A 163 12.83 -21.45 7.64
N GLY A 164 12.48 -21.92 6.45
CA GLY A 164 11.09 -22.09 6.04
C GLY A 164 10.57 -23.51 6.31
N ASN A 165 9.43 -23.82 5.70
CA ASN A 165 8.84 -25.17 5.72
C ASN A 165 9.01 -25.92 4.41
N ILE A 166 9.95 -25.50 3.58
CA ILE A 166 10.24 -26.11 2.28
C ILE A 166 11.56 -26.86 2.36
N ASN A 167 11.56 -28.11 1.93
CA ASN A 167 12.73 -28.96 1.92
C ASN A 167 13.12 -29.36 0.51
N CYS A 168 14.41 -29.34 0.20
CA CYS A 168 14.92 -29.85 -1.06
C CYS A 168 15.13 -31.37 -0.96
N ILE A 169 14.37 -32.14 -1.75
CA ILE A 169 14.46 -33.62 -1.72
C ILE A 169 15.74 -34.10 -2.39
N THR A 170 16.12 -33.48 -3.50
CA THR A 170 17.29 -33.88 -4.30
C THR A 170 18.62 -33.54 -3.62
N ASN A 171 18.63 -32.57 -2.73
CA ASN A 171 19.79 -32.21 -1.91
C ASN A 171 19.32 -31.68 -0.53
N PRO A 172 19.15 -32.56 0.46
CA PRO A 172 18.66 -32.16 1.79
C PRO A 172 19.55 -31.17 2.53
N SER A 173 20.81 -31.04 2.14
CA SER A 173 21.76 -30.08 2.75
C SER A 173 21.60 -28.66 2.19
N LEU A 174 20.80 -28.48 1.14
CA LEU A 174 20.55 -27.16 0.55
C LEU A 174 19.49 -26.42 1.35
N PRO A 175 19.84 -25.31 2.01
CA PRO A 175 18.84 -24.50 2.72
C PRO A 175 17.89 -23.83 1.72
N VAL A 176 16.59 -23.92 1.99
CA VAL A 176 15.55 -23.28 1.19
C VAL A 176 14.92 -22.17 2.00
N ILE A 177 14.96 -20.94 1.47
CA ILE A 177 14.32 -19.78 2.08
C ILE A 177 12.92 -19.67 1.50
N GLY A 178 11.91 -19.54 2.35
CA GLY A 178 10.52 -19.39 1.98
C GLY A 178 9.60 -20.14 2.91
N PHE A 179 8.37 -19.66 3.06
CA PHE A 179 7.36 -20.30 3.89
C PHE A 179 6.04 -20.38 3.12
N ILE A 180 5.49 -21.57 2.98
CA ILE A 180 4.18 -21.80 2.39
C ILE A 180 3.15 -21.92 3.50
N SER A 181 2.10 -21.11 3.42
CA SER A 181 0.94 -21.18 4.31
C SER A 181 -0.36 -21.16 3.49
N ALA A 182 -1.42 -21.71 4.05
CA ALA A 182 -2.74 -21.71 3.45
C ALA A 182 -3.75 -21.13 4.45
N SER A 183 -4.48 -20.11 4.04
CA SER A 183 -5.53 -19.50 4.85
C SER A 183 -6.60 -18.88 3.97
N GLU A 184 -7.80 -18.78 4.51
CA GLU A 184 -8.81 -17.88 3.99
C GLU A 184 -8.32 -16.43 4.11
N VAL A 185 -8.73 -15.59 3.16
CA VAL A 185 -8.40 -14.16 3.18
C VAL A 185 -9.69 -13.36 3.34
N THR A 186 -9.77 -12.57 4.40
CA THR A 186 -10.84 -11.59 4.60
C THR A 186 -10.34 -10.19 4.24
N THR A 187 -11.21 -9.34 3.74
CA THR A 187 -10.80 -8.04 3.23
C THR A 187 -11.70 -6.92 3.74
N LYS A 188 -11.10 -5.75 3.95
CA LYS A 188 -11.84 -4.52 4.25
C LYS A 188 -11.22 -3.33 3.53
N ARG A 189 -12.08 -2.55 2.86
CA ARG A 189 -11.66 -1.33 2.16
C ARG A 189 -12.21 -0.11 2.86
N ILE A 190 -11.38 0.90 2.99
CA ILE A 190 -11.79 2.24 3.42
C ILE A 190 -11.38 3.28 2.39
N PHE A 191 -12.05 4.43 2.45
CA PHE A 191 -11.79 5.61 1.61
C PHE A 191 -11.51 6.81 2.50
N ILE A 192 -10.65 7.68 2.02
CA ILE A 192 -10.34 8.98 2.63
C ILE A 192 -10.45 10.01 1.51
N ASP A 193 -11.36 10.95 1.68
CA ASP A 193 -11.49 12.09 0.77
C ASP A 193 -10.63 13.25 1.28
N GLN A 194 -10.10 14.05 0.37
CA GLN A 194 -9.28 15.22 0.69
C GLN A 194 -9.96 16.17 1.70
N SER A 195 -11.29 16.29 1.62
CA SER A 195 -12.09 17.12 2.54
C SER A 195 -11.98 16.71 4.02
N GLN A 196 -11.62 15.45 4.30
CA GLN A 196 -11.40 14.94 5.65
C GLN A 196 -10.02 15.34 6.22
N LEU A 197 -9.15 15.88 5.36
CA LEU A 197 -7.76 16.22 5.65
C LEU A 197 -7.52 17.74 5.58
N ILE A 198 -8.38 18.52 6.20
CA ILE A 198 -8.44 19.99 6.09
C ILE A 198 -7.09 20.67 6.43
N PHE A 199 -6.26 20.05 7.25
CA PHE A 199 -4.95 20.56 7.64
C PHE A 199 -3.79 20.04 6.78
N TYR A 200 -4.11 19.28 5.73
CA TYR A 200 -3.13 18.68 4.84
C TYR A 200 -2.97 19.51 3.58
N THR A 201 -1.83 20.18 3.46
CA THR A 201 -1.46 20.81 2.19
C THR A 201 -0.94 19.72 1.26
N VAL A 202 -1.69 19.42 0.23
CA VAL A 202 -1.22 18.52 -0.85
C VAL A 202 -0.44 19.38 -1.84
N PRO A 203 0.76 18.96 -2.27
CA PRO A 203 1.48 19.68 -3.30
C PRO A 203 0.64 19.72 -4.58
N ASN A 204 0.66 20.88 -5.25
CA ASN A 204 0.10 21.00 -6.59
C ASN A 204 0.92 20.12 -7.54
N LEU A 205 0.37 19.00 -7.92
CA LEU A 205 1.05 18.07 -8.79
C LEU A 205 0.50 18.19 -10.20
N ALA A 206 1.38 18.50 -11.12
CA ALA A 206 1.14 18.30 -12.55
C ALA A 206 1.29 16.81 -12.86
N ASN A 207 0.28 15.97 -12.58
CA ASN A 207 0.63 14.58 -12.38
C ASN A 207 -0.15 13.50 -13.11
N CYS A 208 -0.90 13.82 -14.10
CA CYS A 208 -1.32 12.82 -15.08
C CYS A 208 -0.42 12.88 -16.32
N ASP A 209 0.90 12.96 -16.13
CA ASP A 209 1.94 13.16 -17.17
C ASP A 209 1.76 14.44 -18.02
N VAL A 210 1.03 15.39 -17.51
CA VAL A 210 0.71 16.62 -18.21
C VAL A 210 1.61 17.73 -17.73
N LYS A 211 2.38 18.30 -18.63
CA LYS A 211 3.26 19.43 -18.34
C LYS A 211 2.45 20.72 -18.33
N SER A 212 2.54 21.49 -17.26
CA SER A 212 1.97 22.84 -17.23
C SER A 212 2.70 23.73 -18.25
N ILE A 213 1.93 24.52 -18.97
CA ILE A 213 2.48 25.55 -19.85
C ILE A 213 2.63 26.82 -19.03
N PRO A 214 3.83 27.42 -18.97
CA PRO A 214 4.00 28.71 -18.32
C PRO A 214 3.03 29.75 -18.89
N GLY A 215 2.44 30.57 -18.04
CA GLY A 215 1.39 31.55 -18.42
C GLY A 215 1.86 32.75 -19.25
N HIS A 216 2.96 32.64 -20.00
CA HIS A 216 3.43 33.70 -20.89
C HIS A 216 2.82 33.54 -22.29
N PRO A 217 2.40 34.64 -22.98
CA PRO A 217 1.76 34.57 -24.31
C PRO A 217 2.59 33.78 -25.35
N ASP A 218 3.90 33.87 -25.32
CA ASP A 218 4.77 33.16 -26.25
C ASP A 218 4.95 31.67 -25.89
N SER A 219 4.51 31.26 -24.73
CA SER A 219 4.61 29.88 -24.27
C SER A 219 3.76 28.94 -25.11
N PHE A 220 2.66 29.42 -25.65
CA PHE A 220 1.80 28.66 -26.55
C PHE A 220 2.59 28.21 -27.79
N ASN A 221 3.22 29.13 -28.53
CA ASN A 221 4.05 28.79 -29.68
C ASN A 221 5.24 27.89 -29.32
N LEU A 222 5.91 28.19 -28.21
CA LEU A 222 7.06 27.43 -27.77
C LEU A 222 6.70 25.98 -27.45
N TYR A 223 5.61 25.77 -26.72
CA TYR A 223 5.25 24.42 -26.27
C TYR A 223 4.47 23.62 -27.30
N PHE A 224 3.65 24.26 -28.11
CA PHE A 224 2.85 23.56 -29.12
C PHE A 224 3.56 23.43 -30.48
N ASN A 225 4.13 24.48 -30.98
CA ASN A 225 4.74 24.44 -32.30
C ASN A 225 6.18 23.95 -32.30
N VAL A 226 6.94 24.30 -31.27
CA VAL A 226 8.36 23.94 -31.19
C VAL A 226 8.58 22.63 -30.44
N ARG A 227 7.89 22.41 -29.33
CA ARG A 227 8.12 21.25 -28.46
C ARG A 227 7.03 20.20 -28.53
N LYS A 228 5.99 20.41 -29.32
CA LYS A 228 4.85 19.48 -29.48
C LYS A 228 4.21 19.03 -28.15
N TYR A 229 4.14 19.90 -27.18
CA TYR A 229 3.42 19.62 -25.95
C TYR A 229 1.91 19.81 -26.12
N VAL A 230 1.12 18.99 -25.43
CA VAL A 230 -0.32 19.10 -25.40
C VAL A 230 -0.72 20.02 -24.23
N PRO A 231 -1.65 21.00 -24.44
CA PRO A 231 -2.16 21.81 -23.33
C PRO A 231 -2.85 20.94 -22.30
N ILE A 232 -2.65 21.32 -21.08
CA ILE A 232 -3.38 20.77 -19.93
C ILE A 232 -4.75 21.41 -19.84
#